data_046cffa08f48041f3d6258f7312615ae
#
_entry.id   046cffa08f48041f3d6258f7312615ae
#
_cell.length_a   1.000
_cell.length_b   1.000
_cell.length_c   1.000
_cell.angle_alpha   90.00
_cell.angle_beta   90.00
_cell.angle_gamma   90.00
#
_symmetry.space_group_name_H-M   'P 1'
#
loop_
_entity.id
_entity.type
_entity.pdbx_description
1 polymer ?
#
loop_
_entity_poly.entity_id
_entity_poly.type
_entity_poly.pdbx_seq_one_letter_code
_entity_poly.pdbx_strand_id
1 'polypeptide(L)'
;MKSLVLIVMLAFSCAYAGFDFKEKDLANLYSLCNKGDGKYSACTKLTDILSKHCDSGNAEKCGEFGYVLYEIGKTEESIAPLEKACDADLAFYCFKLGSDELGRTDNINRAHASFSKACKLGIKDEKLLQVSCMAEDKLKECLSNSECNPLKVIESIYYTAKNIMQN
;
A
#
# COMPACT_ATOMS: atom_id res chain seq x y z
N MET A 1 -14.54 -1.75 17.08
CA MET A 1 -14.21 -2.23 15.72
C MET A 1 -13.35 -1.22 14.93
N LYS A 2 -13.66 0.08 14.88
CA LYS A 2 -12.81 1.11 14.22
C LYS A 2 -11.37 1.18 14.76
N SER A 3 -11.15 0.86 16.05
CA SER A 3 -9.82 0.93 16.70
C SER A 3 -8.85 -0.17 16.24
N LEU A 4 -9.36 -1.36 15.87
CA LEU A 4 -8.53 -2.49 15.43
C LEU A 4 -8.00 -2.26 14.01
N VAL A 5 -8.85 -1.71 13.13
CA VAL A 5 -8.48 -1.36 11.75
C VAL A 5 -7.41 -0.26 11.74
N LEU A 6 -7.51 0.71 12.65
CA LEU A 6 -6.49 1.77 12.78
C LEU A 6 -5.13 1.22 13.22
N ILE A 7 -5.10 0.22 14.11
CA ILE A 7 -3.87 -0.43 14.59
C ILE A 7 -3.22 -1.25 13.48
N VAL A 8 -4.01 -1.91 12.63
CA VAL A 8 -3.53 -2.67 11.47
C VAL A 8 -2.88 -1.72 10.46
N MET A 9 -3.46 -0.55 10.20
CA MET A 9 -2.93 0.47 9.29
C MET A 9 -1.60 1.05 9.76
N LEU A 10 -1.48 1.39 11.07
CA LEU A 10 -0.27 1.98 11.64
C LEU A 10 0.95 1.04 11.66
N ALA A 11 0.73 -0.26 11.74
CA ALA A 11 1.84 -1.21 11.81
C ALA A 11 2.45 -1.54 10.43
N PHE A 12 1.69 -1.41 9.34
CA PHE A 12 2.25 -1.52 7.98
C PHE A 12 3.05 -0.28 7.58
N SER A 13 2.73 0.91 8.09
CA SER A 13 3.46 2.13 7.79
C SER A 13 4.83 2.22 8.49
N CYS A 14 5.01 1.62 9.66
CA CYS A 14 6.29 1.66 10.39
C CYS A 14 7.36 0.69 9.89
N ALA A 15 7.02 -0.30 9.05
CA ALA A 15 7.96 -1.33 8.59
C ALA A 15 8.74 -0.95 7.32
N TYR A 16 8.40 0.15 6.66
CA TYR A 16 8.96 0.54 5.37
C TYR A 16 9.76 1.85 5.43
N ALA A 17 10.91 1.80 6.05
CA ALA A 17 11.93 2.85 5.95
C ALA A 17 12.73 2.81 4.63
N GLY A 18 12.12 2.37 3.51
CA GLY A 18 12.84 2.06 2.29
C GLY A 18 12.24 2.55 0.97
N PHE A 19 11.18 3.37 0.99
CA PHE A 19 10.74 3.96 -0.26
C PHE A 19 11.66 5.11 -0.64
N ASP A 20 12.46 4.91 -1.70
CA ASP A 20 13.42 5.88 -2.19
C ASP A 20 12.91 6.52 -3.47
N PHE A 21 12.64 7.83 -3.40
CA PHE A 21 12.34 8.62 -4.58
C PHE A 21 13.61 8.74 -5.43
N LYS A 22 13.54 8.39 -6.70
CA LYS A 22 14.67 8.54 -7.63
C LYS A 22 15.14 9.98 -7.78
N GLU A 23 14.21 10.93 -7.60
CA GLU A 23 14.47 12.36 -7.67
C GLU A 23 14.79 12.94 -6.28
N LYS A 24 16.00 13.45 -6.12
CA LYS A 24 16.50 13.98 -4.84
C LYS A 24 15.59 15.05 -4.22
N ASP A 25 14.98 15.90 -5.05
CA ASP A 25 14.07 16.97 -4.55
C ASP A 25 12.77 16.39 -3.98
N LEU A 26 12.23 15.34 -4.61
CA LEU A 26 11.05 14.63 -4.09
C LEU A 26 11.39 13.86 -2.82
N ALA A 27 12.55 13.20 -2.77
CA ALA A 27 13.04 12.52 -1.56
C ALA A 27 13.18 13.51 -0.38
N ASN A 28 13.71 14.72 -0.63
CA ASN A 28 13.81 15.75 0.39
C ASN A 28 12.43 16.24 0.87
N LEU A 29 11.49 16.48 -0.05
CA LEU A 29 10.11 16.87 0.30
C LEU A 29 9.40 15.77 1.09
N TYR A 30 9.58 14.50 0.70
CA TYR A 30 9.04 13.36 1.42
C TYR A 30 9.61 13.25 2.84
N SER A 31 10.93 13.41 2.99
CA SER A 31 11.57 13.41 4.31
C SER A 31 11.03 14.52 5.21
N LEU A 32 10.81 15.72 4.68
CA LEU A 32 10.22 16.85 5.42
C LEU A 32 8.74 16.61 5.74
N CYS A 33 8.00 15.99 4.83
CA CYS A 33 6.61 15.60 5.03
C CYS A 33 6.47 14.63 6.21
N ASN A 34 7.38 13.66 6.36
CA ASN A 34 7.31 12.64 7.41
C ASN A 34 7.84 13.08 8.78
N LYS A 35 8.68 14.12 8.87
CA LYS A 35 9.38 14.52 10.13
C LYS A 35 8.58 15.35 11.14
N GLY A 36 7.35 15.73 10.86
CA GLY A 36 6.49 16.32 11.89
C GLY A 36 6.40 17.84 11.97
N ASP A 37 7.47 18.58 11.84
CA ASP A 37 7.54 20.03 12.18
C ASP A 37 7.56 20.98 10.97
N GLY A 38 6.90 20.78 10.01
CA GLY A 38 6.79 21.56 8.75
C GLY A 38 5.87 20.85 7.79
N LYS A 39 5.22 19.87 8.32
CA LYS A 39 4.48 18.82 7.67
C LYS A 39 3.56 19.26 6.54
N TYR A 40 2.71 20.25 6.85
CA TYR A 40 1.59 20.51 5.96
C TYR A 40 2.05 21.07 4.61
N SER A 41 2.98 22.04 4.60
CA SER A 41 3.42 22.66 3.35
C SER A 41 4.30 21.73 2.49
N ALA A 42 5.15 20.90 3.12
CA ALA A 42 5.98 19.95 2.39
C ALA A 42 5.15 18.80 1.79
N CYS A 43 4.19 18.26 2.55
CA CYS A 43 3.27 17.24 2.06
C CYS A 43 2.39 17.78 0.93
N THR A 44 1.83 18.99 1.08
CA THR A 44 1.02 19.63 0.04
C THR A 44 1.84 19.84 -1.23
N LYS A 45 3.05 20.41 -1.11
CA LYS A 45 3.91 20.61 -2.26
C LYS A 45 4.30 19.31 -2.96
N LEU A 46 4.60 18.25 -2.19
CA LEU A 46 4.93 16.94 -2.72
C LEU A 46 3.74 16.33 -3.47
N THR A 47 2.55 16.33 -2.86
CA THR A 47 1.34 15.80 -3.48
C THR A 47 0.93 16.58 -4.72
N ASP A 48 1.07 17.91 -4.74
CA ASP A 48 0.78 18.74 -5.91
C ASP A 48 1.71 18.43 -7.10
N ILE A 49 3.00 18.20 -6.84
CA ILE A 49 3.97 17.81 -7.88
C ILE A 49 3.62 16.43 -8.42
N LEU A 50 3.45 15.45 -7.53
CA LEU A 50 3.18 14.07 -7.92
C LEU A 50 1.84 13.91 -8.65
N SER A 51 0.80 14.62 -8.21
CA SER A 51 -0.51 14.65 -8.88
C SER A 51 -0.39 15.12 -10.32
N LYS A 52 0.30 16.24 -10.59
CA LYS A 52 0.49 16.77 -11.95
C LYS A 52 1.20 15.78 -12.87
N HIS A 53 2.22 15.09 -12.35
CA HIS A 53 2.91 14.05 -13.11
C HIS A 53 2.05 12.80 -13.34
N CYS A 54 1.24 12.41 -12.36
CA CYS A 54 0.26 11.34 -12.52
C CYS A 54 -0.80 11.69 -13.58
N ASP A 55 -1.31 12.92 -13.55
CA ASP A 55 -2.31 13.39 -14.52
C ASP A 55 -1.74 13.49 -15.95
N SER A 56 -0.42 13.68 -16.09
CA SER A 56 0.27 13.60 -17.37
C SER A 56 0.51 12.18 -17.89
N GLY A 57 0.05 11.15 -17.15
CA GLY A 57 0.12 9.75 -17.56
C GLY A 57 1.38 9.00 -17.07
N ASN A 58 2.19 9.58 -16.19
CA ASN A 58 3.34 8.91 -15.60
C ASN A 58 2.89 7.94 -14.51
N ALA A 59 2.81 6.64 -14.84
CA ALA A 59 2.34 5.60 -13.93
C ALA A 59 3.20 5.45 -12.66
N GLU A 60 4.53 5.61 -12.76
CA GLU A 60 5.42 5.57 -11.60
C GLU A 60 5.09 6.72 -10.63
N LYS A 61 4.86 7.93 -11.16
CA LYS A 61 4.47 9.08 -10.34
C LYS A 61 3.05 8.96 -9.79
N CYS A 62 2.15 8.25 -10.46
CA CYS A 62 0.86 7.87 -9.87
C CYS A 62 1.06 6.98 -8.64
N GLY A 63 1.94 5.99 -8.74
CA GLY A 63 2.26 5.12 -7.63
C GLY A 63 2.88 5.86 -6.44
N GLU A 64 3.86 6.73 -6.71
CA GLU A 64 4.47 7.62 -5.69
C GLU A 64 3.41 8.52 -5.04
N PHE A 65 2.50 9.09 -5.83
CA PHE A 65 1.40 9.94 -5.36
C PHE A 65 0.46 9.15 -4.42
N GLY A 66 -0.02 8.01 -4.87
CA GLY A 66 -0.88 7.15 -4.06
C GLY A 66 -0.19 6.69 -2.76
N TYR A 67 1.10 6.32 -2.84
CA TYR A 67 1.90 5.96 -1.67
C TYR A 67 1.97 7.10 -0.65
N VAL A 68 2.28 8.33 -1.08
CA VAL A 68 2.33 9.50 -0.19
C VAL A 68 0.96 9.78 0.43
N LEU A 69 -0.11 9.72 -0.35
CA LEU A 69 -1.49 9.91 0.15
C LEU A 69 -1.82 8.88 1.24
N TYR A 70 -1.47 7.61 1.03
CA TYR A 70 -1.64 6.56 2.03
C TYR A 70 -0.90 6.88 3.33
N GLU A 71 0.40 7.25 3.24
CA GLU A 71 1.25 7.54 4.42
C GLU A 71 0.76 8.75 5.23
N ILE A 72 0.13 9.74 4.59
CA ILE A 72 -0.45 10.89 5.30
C ILE A 72 -1.91 10.67 5.75
N GLY A 73 -2.42 9.44 5.62
CA GLY A 73 -3.75 9.05 6.11
C GLY A 73 -4.91 9.37 5.16
N LYS A 74 -4.61 9.78 3.91
CA LYS A 74 -5.62 10.03 2.87
C LYS A 74 -5.91 8.77 2.06
N THR A 75 -6.32 7.72 2.76
CA THR A 75 -6.45 6.37 2.18
C THR A 75 -7.50 6.26 1.08
N GLU A 76 -8.59 7.03 1.13
CA GLU A 76 -9.58 7.07 0.04
C GLU A 76 -8.99 7.66 -1.24
N GLU A 77 -8.21 8.73 -1.09
CA GLU A 77 -7.58 9.44 -2.21
C GLU A 77 -6.41 8.63 -2.81
N SER A 78 -5.79 7.72 -2.06
CA SER A 78 -4.64 6.91 -2.51
C SER A 78 -5.01 5.84 -3.53
N ILE A 79 -6.25 5.35 -3.54
CA ILE A 79 -6.68 4.18 -4.33
C ILE A 79 -6.50 4.43 -5.83
N ALA A 80 -7.12 5.46 -6.36
CA ALA A 80 -7.10 5.69 -7.81
C ALA A 80 -5.68 5.88 -8.39
N PRO A 81 -4.77 6.63 -7.74
CA PRO A 81 -3.37 6.68 -8.18
C PRO A 81 -2.64 5.35 -8.07
N LEU A 82 -2.86 4.57 -6.99
CA LEU A 82 -2.27 3.24 -6.84
C LEU A 82 -2.80 2.26 -7.90
N GLU A 83 -4.09 2.32 -8.24
CA GLU A 83 -4.68 1.54 -9.33
C GLU A 83 -4.00 1.82 -10.66
N LYS A 84 -3.83 3.09 -11.05
CA LYS A 84 -3.13 3.47 -12.27
C LYS A 84 -1.72 2.89 -12.34
N ALA A 85 -0.99 2.90 -11.23
CA ALA A 85 0.36 2.33 -11.18
C ALA A 85 0.35 0.81 -11.21
N CYS A 86 -0.59 0.16 -10.51
CA CYS A 86 -0.76 -1.28 -10.55
C CYS A 86 -1.18 -1.75 -11.94
N ASP A 87 -2.07 -1.04 -12.63
CA ASP A 87 -2.49 -1.37 -14.00
C ASP A 87 -1.34 -1.29 -15.01
N ALA A 88 -0.36 -0.44 -14.73
CA ALA A 88 0.90 -0.35 -15.48
C ALA A 88 1.95 -1.41 -15.06
N ASP A 89 1.54 -2.48 -14.38
CA ASP A 89 2.36 -3.62 -13.95
C ASP A 89 3.51 -3.25 -12.98
N LEU A 90 3.33 -2.19 -12.20
CA LEU A 90 4.27 -1.81 -11.15
C LEU A 90 3.96 -2.58 -9.85
N ALA A 91 4.58 -3.75 -9.70
CA ALA A 91 4.28 -4.75 -8.66
C ALA A 91 4.22 -4.19 -7.23
N PHE A 92 5.15 -3.30 -6.87
CA PHE A 92 5.18 -2.66 -5.54
C PHE A 92 3.89 -1.89 -5.24
N TYR A 93 3.34 -1.19 -6.24
CA TYR A 93 2.11 -0.42 -6.04
C TYR A 93 0.86 -1.31 -6.06
N CYS A 94 0.90 -2.46 -6.73
CA CYS A 94 -0.13 -3.49 -6.56
C CYS A 94 -0.17 -4.01 -5.11
N PHE A 95 1.01 -4.25 -4.51
CA PHE A 95 1.11 -4.62 -3.11
C PHE A 95 0.54 -3.53 -2.18
N LYS A 96 0.88 -2.26 -2.43
CA LYS A 96 0.36 -1.13 -1.64
C LYS A 96 -1.14 -0.98 -1.78
N LEU A 97 -1.68 -1.13 -2.99
CA LEU A 97 -3.12 -1.13 -3.24
C LEU A 97 -3.82 -2.26 -2.47
N GLY A 98 -3.28 -3.48 -2.56
CA GLY A 98 -3.82 -4.63 -1.81
C GLY A 98 -3.82 -4.40 -0.30
N SER A 99 -2.78 -3.76 0.23
CA SER A 99 -2.67 -3.42 1.66
C SER A 99 -3.69 -2.38 2.09
N ASP A 100 -3.96 -1.37 1.24
CA ASP A 100 -4.98 -0.35 1.50
C ASP A 100 -6.39 -0.95 1.45
N GLU A 101 -6.69 -1.73 0.41
CA GLU A 101 -7.97 -2.42 0.25
C GLU A 101 -8.23 -3.44 1.37
N LEU A 102 -7.18 -4.08 1.89
CA LEU A 102 -7.30 -5.06 2.99
C LEU A 102 -7.85 -4.41 4.28
N GLY A 103 -7.57 -3.12 4.50
CA GLY A 103 -8.14 -2.35 5.61
C GLY A 103 -9.66 -2.13 5.50
N ARG A 104 -10.25 -2.48 4.37
CA ARG A 104 -11.68 -2.34 4.06
C ARG A 104 -12.30 -3.71 3.93
N THR A 105 -13.08 -4.13 4.90
CA THR A 105 -13.69 -5.47 4.95
C THR A 105 -14.67 -5.78 3.81
N ASP A 106 -15.16 -4.76 3.13
CA ASP A 106 -16.02 -4.85 1.95
C ASP A 106 -15.24 -5.02 0.62
N ASN A 107 -13.94 -4.78 0.64
CA ASN A 107 -13.08 -4.80 -0.55
C ASN A 107 -12.15 -6.03 -0.63
N ILE A 108 -12.47 -7.13 0.05
CA ILE A 108 -11.62 -8.34 0.11
C ILE A 108 -11.31 -8.93 -1.28
N ASN A 109 -12.25 -8.83 -2.24
CA ASN A 109 -12.03 -9.27 -3.61
C ASN A 109 -10.98 -8.40 -4.34
N ARG A 110 -11.01 -7.09 -4.12
CA ARG A 110 -10.05 -6.16 -4.71
C ARG A 110 -8.67 -6.34 -4.10
N ALA A 111 -8.59 -6.49 -2.78
CA ALA A 111 -7.35 -6.82 -2.09
C ALA A 111 -6.72 -8.11 -2.64
N HIS A 112 -7.52 -9.17 -2.83
CA HIS A 112 -7.07 -10.42 -3.44
C HIS A 112 -6.51 -10.18 -4.85
N ALA A 113 -7.23 -9.47 -5.72
CA ALA A 113 -6.79 -9.20 -7.08
C ALA A 113 -5.45 -8.43 -7.11
N SER A 114 -5.30 -7.44 -6.24
CA SER A 114 -4.08 -6.62 -6.14
C SER A 114 -2.88 -7.41 -5.63
N PHE A 115 -3.06 -8.24 -4.57
CA PHE A 115 -1.98 -9.11 -4.08
C PHE A 115 -1.63 -10.21 -5.09
N SER A 116 -2.62 -10.79 -5.79
CA SER A 116 -2.39 -11.76 -6.85
C SER A 116 -1.55 -11.18 -7.98
N LYS A 117 -1.85 -9.95 -8.40
CA LYS A 117 -1.05 -9.25 -9.41
C LYS A 117 0.36 -8.96 -8.91
N ALA A 118 0.52 -8.46 -7.67
CA ALA A 118 1.82 -8.20 -7.06
C ALA A 118 2.69 -9.46 -6.96
N CYS A 119 2.09 -10.59 -6.51
CA CYS A 119 2.76 -11.87 -6.42
C CYS A 119 3.23 -12.39 -7.79
N LYS A 120 2.38 -12.31 -8.81
CA LYS A 120 2.71 -12.78 -10.18
C LYS A 120 3.77 -11.94 -10.86
N LEU A 121 3.73 -10.62 -10.70
CA LEU A 121 4.71 -9.69 -11.29
C LEU A 121 6.08 -9.81 -10.64
N GLY A 122 6.13 -10.21 -9.37
CA GLY A 122 7.34 -10.26 -8.57
C GLY A 122 7.77 -8.88 -8.06
N ILE A 123 8.06 -8.80 -6.78
CA ILE A 123 8.60 -7.60 -6.13
C ILE A 123 10.07 -7.89 -5.82
N LYS A 124 10.98 -6.94 -6.07
CA LYS A 124 12.42 -7.13 -5.81
C LYS A 124 12.73 -7.43 -4.33
N ASP A 125 11.97 -6.87 -3.43
CA ASP A 125 12.05 -7.17 -2.00
C ASP A 125 11.39 -8.53 -1.74
N GLU A 126 12.19 -9.52 -1.34
CA GLU A 126 11.75 -10.90 -1.12
C GLU A 126 10.69 -11.00 -0.03
N LYS A 127 10.79 -10.19 1.03
CA LYS A 127 9.80 -10.19 2.11
C LYS A 127 8.45 -9.65 1.65
N LEU A 128 8.45 -8.59 0.85
CA LEU A 128 7.23 -8.06 0.25
C LEU A 128 6.58 -9.04 -0.71
N LEU A 129 7.40 -9.71 -1.53
CA LEU A 129 6.94 -10.77 -2.43
C LEU A 129 6.29 -11.90 -1.63
N GLN A 130 6.96 -12.37 -0.58
CA GLN A 130 6.43 -13.42 0.29
C GLN A 130 5.11 -13.00 0.96
N VAL A 131 5.01 -11.75 1.44
CA VAL A 131 3.76 -11.21 2.01
C VAL A 131 2.65 -11.15 0.95
N SER A 132 2.97 -10.71 -0.28
CA SER A 132 1.98 -10.61 -1.36
C SER A 132 1.38 -11.98 -1.70
N CYS A 133 2.23 -12.99 -1.88
CA CYS A 133 1.78 -14.34 -2.24
C CYS A 133 1.03 -15.01 -1.09
N MET A 134 1.50 -14.86 0.15
CA MET A 134 0.79 -15.35 1.32
C MET A 134 -0.59 -14.70 1.51
N ALA A 135 -0.70 -13.39 1.27
CA ALA A 135 -1.97 -12.68 1.34
C ALA A 135 -2.94 -13.15 0.24
N GLU A 136 -2.43 -13.33 -1.00
CA GLU A 136 -3.22 -13.92 -2.08
C GLU A 136 -3.83 -15.26 -1.69
N ASP A 137 -3.00 -16.20 -1.21
CA ASP A 137 -3.44 -17.55 -0.85
C ASP A 137 -4.54 -17.53 0.23
N LYS A 138 -4.32 -16.77 1.32
CA LYS A 138 -5.29 -16.66 2.41
C LYS A 138 -6.62 -16.02 1.97
N LEU A 139 -6.55 -14.99 1.13
CA LEU A 139 -7.75 -14.33 0.62
C LEU A 139 -8.50 -15.22 -0.37
N LYS A 140 -7.79 -15.96 -1.23
CA LYS A 140 -8.36 -16.92 -2.15
C LYS A 140 -9.11 -18.04 -1.41
N GLU A 141 -8.51 -18.59 -0.36
CA GLU A 141 -9.15 -19.59 0.50
C GLU A 141 -10.43 -19.03 1.12
N CYS A 142 -10.37 -17.81 1.65
CA CYS A 142 -11.54 -17.14 2.21
C CYS A 142 -12.65 -16.94 1.20
N LEU A 143 -12.33 -16.45 0.00
CA LEU A 143 -13.30 -16.18 -1.06
C LEU A 143 -13.99 -17.46 -1.58
N SER A 144 -13.34 -18.61 -1.44
CA SER A 144 -13.90 -19.91 -1.82
C SER A 144 -14.76 -20.56 -0.73
N ASN A 145 -14.78 -20.02 0.47
CA ASN A 145 -15.48 -20.56 1.64
C ASN A 145 -16.59 -19.61 2.10
N SER A 146 -17.86 -20.03 1.98
CA SER A 146 -19.03 -19.23 2.39
C SER A 146 -19.09 -18.94 3.90
N GLU A 147 -18.38 -19.71 4.72
CA GLU A 147 -18.30 -19.51 6.18
C GLU A 147 -17.08 -18.66 6.60
N CYS A 148 -16.30 -18.17 5.64
CA CYS A 148 -15.14 -17.38 5.94
C CYS A 148 -15.50 -16.07 6.66
N ASN A 149 -14.75 -15.78 7.72
CA ASN A 149 -14.82 -14.50 8.40
C ASN A 149 -13.69 -13.58 7.90
N PRO A 150 -13.98 -12.55 7.09
CA PRO A 150 -12.96 -11.66 6.53
C PRO A 150 -12.06 -11.02 7.59
N LEU A 151 -12.61 -10.63 8.75
CA LEU A 151 -11.82 -10.00 9.82
C LEU A 151 -10.74 -10.93 10.37
N LYS A 152 -11.06 -12.21 10.56
CA LYS A 152 -10.08 -13.21 11.03
C LYS A 152 -8.98 -13.44 10.01
N VAL A 153 -9.32 -13.41 8.72
CA VAL A 153 -8.32 -13.57 7.65
C VAL A 153 -7.41 -12.35 7.60
N ILE A 154 -7.96 -11.14 7.69
CA ILE A 154 -7.19 -9.90 7.75
C ILE A 154 -6.23 -9.90 8.94
N GLU A 155 -6.69 -10.28 10.12
CA GLU A 155 -5.83 -10.43 11.30
C GLU A 155 -4.71 -11.46 11.07
N SER A 156 -5.05 -12.61 10.49
CA SER A 156 -4.06 -13.67 10.17
C SER A 156 -3.01 -13.19 9.18
N ILE A 157 -3.41 -12.45 8.14
CA ILE A 157 -2.48 -11.84 7.17
C ILE A 157 -1.56 -10.87 7.89
N TYR A 158 -2.10 -9.99 8.72
CA TYR A 158 -1.34 -9.01 9.47
C TYR A 158 -0.27 -9.64 10.36
N TYR A 159 -0.63 -10.61 11.22
CA TYR A 159 0.34 -11.25 12.11
C TYR A 159 1.40 -12.04 11.36
N THR A 160 1.01 -12.72 10.28
CA THR A 160 1.98 -13.46 9.45
C THR A 160 2.93 -12.51 8.74
N ALA A 161 2.44 -11.42 8.14
CA ALA A 161 3.25 -10.40 7.50
C ALA A 161 4.23 -9.74 8.48
N LYS A 162 3.77 -9.42 9.69
CA LYS A 162 4.64 -8.88 10.75
C LYS A 162 5.81 -9.81 11.05
N ASN A 163 5.55 -11.12 11.18
CA ASN A 163 6.60 -12.10 11.44
C ASN A 163 7.60 -12.20 10.27
N ILE A 164 7.12 -12.20 9.02
CA ILE A 164 7.97 -12.19 7.82
C ILE A 164 8.89 -10.96 7.83
N MET A 165 8.35 -9.80 8.16
CA MET A 165 9.10 -8.53 8.12
C MET A 165 10.15 -8.42 9.22
N GLN A 166 9.95 -9.08 10.37
CA GLN A 166 10.86 -9.01 11.52
C GLN A 166 12.03 -10.01 11.48
N ASN A 167 11.92 -11.09 10.70
CA ASN A 167 12.97 -12.10 10.50
C ASN A 167 13.84 -11.77 9.29
#